data_0ee304a70ef53106f3ed1785d915693c
#
_entry.id   0ee304a70ef53106f3ed1785d915693c
#
_cell.length_a   1.000
_cell.length_b   1.000
_cell.length_c   1.000
_cell.angle_alpha   90.00
_cell.angle_beta   90.00
_cell.angle_gamma   90.00
#
_symmetry.space_group_name_H-M   'P 1'
#
loop_
_entity.id
_entity.type
_entity.pdbx_description
1 polymer ?
#
loop_
_entity_poly.entity_id
_entity_poly.type
_entity_poly.pdbx_seq_one_letter_code
_entity_poly.pdbx_strand_id
1 'polypeptide(L)'
;MSANHMNLKRISHRIKEELGSTIEVAKVVGIKGAFATFRGKVDIQIMVHNGHIEYPRIKKHLMQKHEAMNAYFAKVFTEMTAERIGALDIPKQDENYKDCIWICWWQGLENAPEIVKRCVASIQKYAGNHKVIMITDENYKEFISFPAWIEEKYARGIITKTHLSDLLRISLLARYGGVWLDSTFFCTGDLEPCFRTPIWSIKRPDYRHVSVSCGEFANYSFGCTSEYRKVFAILREYLLDYWKQYDYMIDYLFLDYLIVLARKQNSCVDQAFAKIPSNNKNCDELLKVLGIVYNSEDWENLKENTTLFKLTWKTDFQKVIDGKSTYLGKMLGGELF
;
A
#
# COMPACT_ATOMS: atom_id res chain seq x y z
N MET A 1 25.49 -18.65 2.71
CA MET A 1 24.65 -19.45 1.77
C MET A 1 23.55 -20.13 2.57
N SER A 2 22.41 -19.49 2.73
CA SER A 2 21.21 -20.12 3.32
C SER A 2 20.25 -20.39 2.19
N ALA A 3 20.13 -21.65 1.78
CA ALA A 3 19.20 -22.10 0.77
C ALA A 3 17.77 -21.89 1.30
N ASN A 4 17.03 -20.98 0.68
CA ASN A 4 15.61 -20.81 0.89
C ASN A 4 14.89 -22.10 0.50
N HIS A 5 14.69 -23.01 1.43
CA HIS A 5 13.74 -24.12 1.29
C HIS A 5 12.34 -23.51 1.22
N MET A 6 11.96 -23.11 0.02
CA MET A 6 10.59 -22.70 -0.27
C MET A 6 9.70 -23.91 0.00
N ASN A 7 8.93 -23.85 1.08
CA ASN A 7 8.09 -24.95 1.55
C ASN A 7 7.13 -25.39 0.43
N LEU A 8 7.26 -26.63 -0.05
CA LEU A 8 6.46 -27.21 -1.13
C LEU A 8 4.94 -27.05 -0.91
N LYS A 9 4.49 -27.06 0.34
CA LYS A 9 3.09 -26.76 0.70
C LYS A 9 2.69 -25.33 0.33
N ARG A 10 3.57 -24.34 0.52
CA ARG A 10 3.32 -22.95 0.13
C ARG A 10 3.25 -22.78 -1.39
N ILE A 11 4.11 -23.49 -2.12
CA ILE A 11 4.11 -23.45 -3.60
C ILE A 11 2.82 -24.06 -4.12
N SER A 12 2.42 -25.26 -3.63
CA SER A 12 1.21 -25.92 -4.06
C SER A 12 -0.05 -25.10 -3.73
N HIS A 13 -0.08 -24.43 -2.58
CA HIS A 13 -1.18 -23.54 -2.19
C HIS A 13 -1.29 -22.38 -3.16
N ARG A 14 -0.17 -21.68 -3.44
CA ARG A 14 -0.13 -20.57 -4.40
C ARG A 14 -0.57 -21.00 -5.81
N ILE A 15 -0.13 -22.15 -6.29
CA ILE A 15 -0.54 -22.67 -7.61
C ILE A 15 -2.06 -22.88 -7.64
N LYS A 16 -2.63 -23.46 -6.58
CA LYS A 16 -4.09 -23.66 -6.48
C LYS A 16 -4.85 -22.33 -6.46
N GLU A 17 -4.37 -21.35 -5.70
CA GLU A 17 -4.96 -20.02 -5.67
C GLU A 17 -4.91 -19.32 -7.03
N GLU A 18 -3.76 -19.37 -7.71
CA GLU A 18 -3.59 -18.78 -9.05
C GLU A 18 -4.45 -19.46 -10.11
N LEU A 19 -4.57 -20.78 -10.07
CA LEU A 19 -5.46 -21.53 -10.97
C LEU A 19 -6.93 -21.20 -10.67
N GLY A 20 -7.32 -21.18 -9.39
CA GLY A 20 -8.67 -20.84 -8.96
C GLY A 20 -9.05 -19.41 -9.38
N SER A 21 -8.17 -18.43 -9.14
CA SER A 21 -8.38 -17.05 -9.54
C SER A 21 -8.48 -16.90 -11.07
N THR A 22 -7.66 -17.62 -11.83
CA THR A 22 -7.69 -17.57 -13.29
C THR A 22 -9.00 -18.14 -13.86
N ILE A 23 -9.51 -19.24 -13.29
CA ILE A 23 -10.80 -19.84 -13.66
C ILE A 23 -11.95 -18.87 -13.33
N GLU A 24 -11.91 -18.27 -12.16
CA GLU A 24 -12.93 -17.31 -11.74
C GLU A 24 -12.97 -16.06 -12.64
N VAL A 25 -11.82 -15.52 -12.97
CA VAL A 25 -11.71 -14.43 -13.95
C VAL A 25 -12.24 -14.85 -15.31
N ALA A 26 -11.96 -16.10 -15.76
CA ALA A 26 -12.43 -16.61 -17.05
C ALA A 26 -13.96 -16.68 -17.11
N LYS A 27 -14.63 -17.08 -16.02
CA LYS A 27 -16.09 -17.14 -15.96
C LYS A 27 -16.75 -15.78 -16.16
N VAL A 28 -16.11 -14.70 -15.67
CA VAL A 28 -16.69 -13.35 -15.65
C VAL A 28 -16.31 -12.53 -16.88
N VAL A 29 -15.03 -12.55 -17.28
CA VAL A 29 -14.52 -11.71 -18.39
C VAL A 29 -14.01 -12.52 -19.59
N GLY A 30 -14.25 -13.82 -19.58
CA GLY A 30 -13.90 -14.74 -20.67
C GLY A 30 -12.42 -15.12 -20.70
N ILE A 31 -12.10 -16.09 -21.56
CA ILE A 31 -10.76 -16.69 -21.67
C ILE A 31 -9.69 -15.66 -22.04
N LYS A 32 -10.00 -14.68 -22.90
CA LYS A 32 -9.05 -13.63 -23.29
C LYS A 32 -8.65 -12.77 -22.09
N GLY A 33 -9.61 -12.38 -21.24
CA GLY A 33 -9.36 -11.61 -20.03
C GLY A 33 -8.54 -12.41 -19.00
N ALA A 34 -8.88 -13.68 -18.78
CA ALA A 34 -8.13 -14.56 -17.90
C ALA A 34 -6.67 -14.75 -18.38
N PHE A 35 -6.46 -14.94 -19.68
CA PHE A 35 -5.13 -15.05 -20.25
C PHE A 35 -4.32 -13.74 -20.11
N ALA A 36 -4.94 -12.58 -20.33
CA ALA A 36 -4.29 -11.29 -20.11
C ALA A 36 -3.87 -11.12 -18.64
N THR A 37 -4.73 -11.51 -17.70
CA THR A 37 -4.44 -11.47 -16.26
C THR A 37 -3.29 -12.39 -15.89
N PHE A 38 -3.34 -13.66 -16.31
CA PHE A 38 -2.27 -14.62 -16.04
C PHE A 38 -0.92 -14.15 -16.61
N ARG A 39 -0.90 -13.73 -17.88
CA ARG A 39 0.32 -13.22 -18.52
C ARG A 39 0.89 -12.01 -17.79
N GLY A 40 0.05 -11.04 -17.41
CA GLY A 40 0.51 -9.87 -16.65
C GLY A 40 1.10 -10.24 -15.29
N LYS A 41 0.56 -11.25 -14.60
CA LYS A 41 1.14 -11.77 -13.35
C LYS A 41 2.52 -12.39 -13.57
N VAL A 42 2.71 -13.14 -14.67
CA VAL A 42 4.02 -13.69 -15.06
C VAL A 42 5.01 -12.58 -15.37
N ASP A 43 4.60 -11.56 -16.11
CA ASP A 43 5.45 -10.42 -16.46
C ASP A 43 5.91 -9.63 -15.22
N ILE A 44 5.06 -9.48 -14.19
CA ILE A 44 5.46 -8.90 -12.90
C ILE A 44 6.59 -9.71 -12.26
N GLN A 45 6.52 -11.04 -12.27
CA GLN A 45 7.59 -11.88 -11.73
C GLN A 45 8.89 -11.72 -12.53
N ILE A 46 8.80 -11.65 -13.86
CA ILE A 46 9.95 -11.40 -14.74
C ILE A 46 10.58 -10.04 -14.42
N MET A 47 9.78 -8.99 -14.27
CA MET A 47 10.26 -7.66 -13.88
C MET A 47 11.02 -7.67 -12.56
N VAL A 48 10.46 -8.34 -11.53
CA VAL A 48 11.09 -8.44 -10.21
C VAL A 48 12.47 -9.09 -10.29
N HIS A 49 12.62 -10.15 -11.09
CA HIS A 49 13.89 -10.84 -11.27
C HIS A 49 14.90 -10.05 -12.12
N ASN A 50 14.42 -9.18 -13.00
CA ASN A 50 15.26 -8.37 -13.91
C ASN A 50 15.44 -6.93 -13.43
N GLY A 51 15.58 -6.70 -12.14
CA GLY A 51 15.85 -5.36 -11.59
C GLY A 51 14.72 -4.36 -11.80
N HIS A 52 13.49 -4.85 -11.94
CA HIS A 52 12.28 -4.03 -12.17
C HIS A 52 12.28 -3.24 -13.49
N ILE A 53 12.98 -3.71 -14.51
CA ILE A 53 12.98 -3.09 -15.84
C ILE A 53 11.66 -3.37 -16.54
N GLU A 54 10.97 -2.31 -16.97
CA GLU A 54 9.70 -2.38 -17.67
C GLU A 54 9.88 -2.19 -19.18
N TYR A 55 9.98 -3.30 -19.91
CA TYR A 55 10.04 -3.28 -21.37
C TYR A 55 8.67 -2.91 -21.98
N PRO A 56 8.62 -2.31 -23.20
CA PRO A 56 7.36 -1.91 -23.86
C PRO A 56 6.32 -3.03 -23.96
N ARG A 57 6.79 -4.27 -24.19
CA ARG A 57 5.92 -5.45 -24.22
C ARG A 57 5.27 -5.72 -22.87
N ILE A 58 6.03 -5.63 -21.79
CA ILE A 58 5.54 -5.83 -20.41
C ILE A 58 4.51 -4.75 -20.08
N LYS A 59 4.82 -3.49 -20.36
CA LYS A 59 3.87 -2.38 -20.22
C LYS A 59 2.53 -2.70 -20.86
N LYS A 60 2.52 -3.12 -22.13
CA LYS A 60 1.29 -3.49 -22.85
C LYS A 60 0.52 -4.60 -22.14
N HIS A 61 1.20 -5.63 -21.65
CA HIS A 61 0.57 -6.76 -20.99
C HIS A 61 -0.01 -6.37 -19.62
N LEU A 62 0.68 -5.50 -18.87
CA LEU A 62 0.18 -4.98 -17.60
C LEU A 62 -1.09 -4.16 -17.80
N MET A 63 -1.12 -3.29 -18.81
CA MET A 63 -2.32 -2.51 -19.14
C MET A 63 -3.49 -3.43 -19.53
N GLN A 64 -3.26 -4.48 -20.31
CA GLN A 64 -4.31 -5.46 -20.64
C GLN A 64 -4.80 -6.25 -19.40
N LYS A 65 -3.88 -6.58 -18.47
CA LYS A 65 -4.25 -7.17 -17.18
C LYS A 65 -5.16 -6.22 -16.40
N HIS A 66 -4.78 -4.94 -16.29
CA HIS A 66 -5.58 -3.96 -15.54
C HIS A 66 -6.97 -3.75 -16.16
N GLU A 67 -7.05 -3.70 -17.48
CA GLU A 67 -8.33 -3.62 -18.19
C GLU A 67 -9.22 -4.82 -17.85
N ALA A 68 -8.69 -6.05 -17.97
CA ALA A 68 -9.43 -7.28 -17.65
C ALA A 68 -9.86 -7.34 -16.18
N MET A 69 -8.98 -6.98 -15.24
CA MET A 69 -9.29 -6.99 -13.82
C MET A 69 -10.29 -5.90 -13.44
N ASN A 70 -10.17 -4.70 -13.99
CA ASN A 70 -11.17 -3.64 -13.77
C ASN A 70 -12.55 -4.06 -14.31
N ALA A 71 -12.61 -4.73 -15.47
CA ALA A 71 -13.86 -5.28 -16.00
C ALA A 71 -14.43 -6.41 -15.13
N TYR A 72 -13.56 -7.25 -14.55
CA TYR A 72 -13.94 -8.28 -13.59
C TYR A 72 -14.59 -7.67 -12.36
N PHE A 73 -13.90 -6.74 -11.68
CA PHE A 73 -14.42 -6.13 -10.47
C PHE A 73 -15.71 -5.34 -10.72
N ALA A 74 -15.83 -4.65 -11.85
CA ALA A 74 -17.05 -3.92 -12.22
C ALA A 74 -18.26 -4.83 -12.45
N LYS A 75 -18.07 -6.10 -12.83
CA LYS A 75 -19.15 -7.07 -13.00
C LYS A 75 -19.52 -7.79 -11.71
N VAL A 76 -18.55 -7.99 -10.83
CA VAL A 76 -18.71 -8.77 -9.58
C VAL A 76 -19.22 -7.91 -8.43
N PHE A 77 -18.78 -6.66 -8.35
CA PHE A 77 -19.15 -5.74 -7.28
C PHE A 77 -20.08 -4.67 -7.81
N THR A 78 -21.32 -4.70 -7.30
CA THR A 78 -22.33 -3.70 -7.62
C THR A 78 -22.00 -2.36 -6.98
N GLU A 79 -22.46 -1.29 -7.61
CA GLU A 79 -22.38 0.07 -7.06
C GLU A 79 -23.09 0.13 -5.71
N MET A 80 -22.45 0.82 -4.75
CA MET A 80 -23.12 1.11 -3.48
C MET A 80 -24.25 2.11 -3.69
N THR A 81 -25.47 1.73 -3.30
CA THR A 81 -26.62 2.61 -3.39
C THR A 81 -26.46 3.84 -2.51
N ALA A 82 -27.13 4.94 -2.89
CA ALA A 82 -27.15 6.16 -2.06
C ALA A 82 -27.69 5.88 -0.65
N GLU A 83 -28.65 4.97 -0.51
CA GLU A 83 -29.19 4.50 0.76
C GLU A 83 -28.10 3.81 1.61
N ARG A 84 -27.35 2.86 1.04
CA ARG A 84 -26.24 2.18 1.75
C ARG A 84 -25.15 3.18 2.16
N ILE A 85 -24.80 4.13 1.26
CA ILE A 85 -23.84 5.20 1.58
C ILE A 85 -24.36 6.12 2.69
N GLY A 86 -25.68 6.40 2.69
CA GLY A 86 -26.34 7.19 3.74
C GLY A 86 -26.36 6.49 5.10
N ALA A 87 -26.45 5.17 5.12
CA ALA A 87 -26.51 4.34 6.31
C ALA A 87 -25.11 4.01 6.89
N LEU A 88 -24.00 4.47 6.27
CA LEU A 88 -22.66 4.25 6.80
C LEU A 88 -22.51 4.90 8.18
N ASP A 89 -22.19 4.07 9.17
CA ASP A 89 -21.84 4.56 10.50
C ASP A 89 -20.41 5.15 10.48
N ILE A 90 -20.35 6.47 10.67
CA ILE A 90 -19.11 7.21 10.82
C ILE A 90 -19.12 7.78 12.24
N PRO A 91 -18.42 7.14 13.18
CA PRO A 91 -18.42 7.59 14.57
C PRO A 91 -18.01 9.06 14.70
N LYS A 92 -18.50 9.72 15.75
CA LYS A 92 -18.02 11.07 16.09
C LYS A 92 -16.49 11.06 16.18
N GLN A 93 -15.87 12.15 15.72
CA GLN A 93 -14.40 12.31 15.80
C GLN A 93 -13.94 12.16 17.24
N ASP A 94 -12.97 11.29 17.45
CA ASP A 94 -12.25 11.21 18.71
C ASP A 94 -11.06 12.17 18.66
N GLU A 95 -11.12 13.24 19.44
CA GLU A 95 -10.10 14.28 19.45
C GLU A 95 -8.71 13.78 19.92
N ASN A 96 -8.65 12.64 20.67
CA ASN A 96 -7.39 12.05 21.09
C ASN A 96 -6.60 11.44 19.91
N TYR A 97 -7.30 11.13 18.81
CA TYR A 97 -6.75 10.49 17.62
C TYR A 97 -6.96 11.31 16.35
N LYS A 98 -7.32 12.58 16.51
CA LYS A 98 -7.39 13.50 15.40
C LYS A 98 -5.99 13.79 14.84
N ASP A 99 -5.89 13.80 13.51
CA ASP A 99 -4.66 14.13 12.77
C ASP A 99 -3.42 13.33 13.23
N CYS A 100 -3.63 12.06 13.60
CA CYS A 100 -2.55 11.15 13.96
C CYS A 100 -1.86 10.58 12.71
N ILE A 101 -0.61 10.16 12.88
CA ILE A 101 0.13 9.35 11.92
C ILE A 101 0.06 7.90 12.39
N TRP A 102 -0.52 7.02 11.55
CA TRP A 102 -0.69 5.61 11.80
C TRP A 102 0.40 4.82 11.11
N ILE A 103 1.14 4.00 11.86
CA ILE A 103 2.15 3.09 11.33
C ILE A 103 1.87 1.71 11.89
N CYS A 104 2.02 0.65 11.09
CA CYS A 104 1.84 -0.72 11.56
C CYS A 104 3.10 -1.54 11.33
N TRP A 105 3.54 -2.19 12.41
CA TRP A 105 4.49 -3.30 12.36
C TRP A 105 4.03 -4.37 13.34
N TRP A 106 3.42 -5.41 12.81
CA TRP A 106 2.67 -6.41 13.60
C TRP A 106 3.47 -7.02 14.76
N GLN A 107 4.77 -7.21 14.59
CA GLN A 107 5.65 -7.85 15.58
C GLN A 107 6.19 -6.90 16.66
N GLY A 108 5.78 -5.64 16.65
CA GLY A 108 6.37 -4.61 17.51
C GLY A 108 7.69 -4.04 16.94
N LEU A 109 7.96 -2.76 17.25
CA LEU A 109 9.13 -2.05 16.69
C LEU A 109 10.45 -2.63 17.21
N GLU A 110 10.49 -3.15 18.41
CA GLU A 110 11.66 -3.79 19.02
C GLU A 110 12.16 -4.98 18.18
N ASN A 111 11.23 -5.72 17.57
CA ASN A 111 11.50 -6.88 16.70
C ASN A 111 11.67 -6.51 15.23
N ALA A 112 11.62 -5.22 14.90
CA ALA A 112 11.70 -4.77 13.52
C ALA A 112 13.17 -4.74 13.02
N PRO A 113 13.39 -4.96 11.71
CA PRO A 113 14.69 -4.72 11.08
C PRO A 113 15.17 -3.28 11.29
N GLU A 114 16.49 -3.06 11.36
CA GLU A 114 17.09 -1.75 11.60
C GLU A 114 16.59 -0.67 10.61
N ILE A 115 16.41 -1.03 9.34
CA ILE A 115 15.90 -0.11 8.33
C ILE A 115 14.47 0.36 8.68
N VAL A 116 13.61 -0.52 9.21
CA VAL A 116 12.26 -0.18 9.66
C VAL A 116 12.30 0.73 10.87
N LYS A 117 13.16 0.41 11.87
CA LYS A 117 13.37 1.26 13.06
C LYS A 117 13.79 2.68 12.66
N ARG A 118 14.70 2.80 11.68
CA ARG A 118 15.16 4.10 11.17
C ARG A 118 14.09 4.84 10.40
N CYS A 119 13.29 4.15 9.59
CA CYS A 119 12.12 4.75 8.93
C CYS A 119 11.14 5.31 9.95
N VAL A 120 10.75 4.54 10.96
CA VAL A 120 9.84 5.01 12.01
C VAL A 120 10.43 6.19 12.79
N ALA A 121 11.70 6.13 13.17
CA ALA A 121 12.39 7.24 13.85
C ALA A 121 12.42 8.52 13.01
N SER A 122 12.60 8.40 11.68
CA SER A 122 12.55 9.56 10.79
C SER A 122 11.14 10.18 10.71
N ILE A 123 10.09 9.34 10.66
CA ILE A 123 8.71 9.84 10.71
C ILE A 123 8.44 10.55 12.04
N GLN A 124 8.85 9.97 13.17
CA GLN A 124 8.70 10.58 14.50
C GLN A 124 9.41 11.95 14.59
N LYS A 125 10.60 12.05 14.00
CA LYS A 125 11.37 13.31 13.97
C LYS A 125 10.64 14.44 13.23
N TYR A 126 9.99 14.13 12.11
CA TYR A 126 9.34 15.10 11.24
C TYR A 126 7.82 15.15 11.39
N ALA A 127 7.27 14.47 12.39
CA ALA A 127 5.83 14.46 12.66
C ALA A 127 5.29 15.81 13.16
N GLY A 128 6.14 16.76 13.58
CA GLY A 128 5.71 18.01 14.15
C GLY A 128 4.86 17.79 15.41
N ASN A 129 3.65 18.34 15.43
CA ASN A 129 2.71 18.18 16.52
C ASN A 129 1.80 16.95 16.38
N HIS A 130 1.95 16.17 15.31
CA HIS A 130 1.12 15.00 15.05
C HIS A 130 1.59 13.81 15.88
N LYS A 131 0.66 13.17 16.57
CA LYS A 131 0.92 11.96 17.35
C LYS A 131 1.21 10.80 16.40
N VAL A 132 2.35 10.14 16.56
CA VAL A 132 2.68 8.92 15.82
C VAL A 132 2.25 7.71 16.64
N ILE A 133 1.36 6.90 16.07
CA ILE A 133 0.80 5.72 16.72
C ILE A 133 1.32 4.47 16.01
N MET A 134 2.06 3.65 16.77
CA MET A 134 2.53 2.35 16.32
C MET A 134 1.49 1.28 16.63
N ILE A 135 1.02 0.60 15.58
CA ILE A 135 0.07 -0.51 15.70
C ILE A 135 0.80 -1.84 15.57
N THR A 136 0.42 -2.78 16.43
CA THR A 136 0.99 -4.13 16.55
C THR A 136 -0.11 -5.18 16.66
N ASP A 137 0.26 -6.46 16.65
CA ASP A 137 -0.67 -7.57 16.95
C ASP A 137 -1.33 -7.44 18.33
N GLU A 138 -0.65 -6.80 19.28
CA GLU A 138 -1.11 -6.72 20.66
C GLU A 138 -2.16 -5.62 20.87
N ASN A 139 -2.05 -4.49 20.11
CA ASN A 139 -2.85 -3.31 20.39
C ASN A 139 -3.84 -2.92 19.28
N TYR A 140 -3.85 -3.55 18.09
CA TYR A 140 -4.73 -3.11 17.01
C TYR A 140 -6.22 -3.11 17.38
N LYS A 141 -6.63 -4.01 18.29
CA LYS A 141 -8.01 -4.14 18.76
C LYS A 141 -8.48 -2.97 19.66
N GLU A 142 -7.54 -2.19 20.19
CA GLU A 142 -7.86 -0.96 20.94
C GLU A 142 -8.39 0.12 19.99
N PHE A 143 -7.97 0.09 18.73
CA PHE A 143 -8.34 1.07 17.71
C PHE A 143 -9.46 0.59 16.81
N ILE A 144 -9.39 -0.65 16.32
CA ILE A 144 -10.35 -1.22 15.37
C ILE A 144 -10.83 -2.58 15.86
N SER A 145 -12.15 -2.72 15.93
CA SER A 145 -12.83 -4.01 16.11
C SER A 145 -13.33 -4.47 14.74
N PHE A 146 -12.76 -5.53 14.22
CA PHE A 146 -13.25 -6.14 12.99
C PHE A 146 -14.48 -7.01 13.26
N PRO A 147 -15.38 -7.21 12.27
CA PRO A 147 -16.44 -8.20 12.37
C PRO A 147 -15.89 -9.60 12.71
N ALA A 148 -16.61 -10.37 13.52
CA ALA A 148 -16.16 -11.70 13.98
C ALA A 148 -15.75 -12.62 12.84
N TRP A 149 -16.43 -12.57 11.69
CA TRP A 149 -16.10 -13.37 10.52
C TRP A 149 -14.77 -12.97 9.84
N ILE A 150 -14.32 -11.69 9.96
CA ILE A 150 -12.97 -11.26 9.53
C ILE A 150 -11.93 -11.86 10.46
N GLU A 151 -12.14 -11.77 11.78
CA GLU A 151 -11.22 -12.36 12.77
C GLU A 151 -11.10 -13.89 12.57
N GLU A 152 -12.22 -14.57 12.26
CA GLU A 152 -12.21 -15.98 11.94
C GLU A 152 -11.40 -16.30 10.67
N LYS A 153 -11.61 -15.55 9.58
CA LYS A 153 -10.83 -15.71 8.35
C LYS A 153 -9.35 -15.45 8.57
N TYR A 154 -9.01 -14.46 9.41
CA TYR A 154 -7.62 -14.19 9.79
C TYR A 154 -7.03 -15.36 10.62
N ALA A 155 -7.74 -15.85 11.62
CA ALA A 155 -7.30 -16.98 12.43
C ALA A 155 -7.09 -18.27 11.61
N ARG A 156 -7.89 -18.47 10.56
CA ARG A 156 -7.77 -19.58 9.61
C ARG A 156 -6.67 -19.37 8.56
N GLY A 157 -6.00 -18.20 8.53
CA GLY A 157 -4.96 -17.86 7.58
C GLY A 157 -5.48 -17.54 6.16
N ILE A 158 -6.78 -17.35 5.97
CA ILE A 158 -7.39 -16.89 4.73
C ILE A 158 -7.01 -15.44 4.47
N ILE A 159 -7.17 -14.60 5.48
CA ILE A 159 -6.65 -13.22 5.48
C ILE A 159 -5.26 -13.24 6.08
N THR A 160 -4.26 -12.84 5.33
CA THR A 160 -2.87 -12.73 5.82
C THR A 160 -2.66 -11.40 6.55
N LYS A 161 -1.56 -11.27 7.33
CA LYS A 161 -1.18 -10.00 7.97
C LYS A 161 -1.10 -8.82 6.99
N THR A 162 -0.67 -9.06 5.76
CA THR A 162 -0.62 -8.01 4.72
C THR A 162 -2.03 -7.50 4.38
N HIS A 163 -2.99 -8.42 4.20
CA HIS A 163 -4.37 -8.04 3.86
C HIS A 163 -5.14 -7.51 5.08
N LEU A 164 -4.80 -7.98 6.27
CA LEU A 164 -5.32 -7.38 7.50
C LEU A 164 -4.81 -5.94 7.65
N SER A 165 -3.57 -5.64 7.21
CA SER A 165 -3.06 -4.26 7.16
C SER A 165 -3.85 -3.39 6.17
N ASP A 166 -4.33 -3.95 5.05
CA ASP A 166 -5.19 -3.23 4.10
C ASP A 166 -6.53 -2.86 4.75
N LEU A 167 -7.17 -3.81 5.43
CA LEU A 167 -8.40 -3.56 6.20
C LEU A 167 -8.16 -2.57 7.34
N LEU A 168 -7.05 -2.70 8.06
CA LEU A 168 -6.67 -1.85 9.18
C LEU A 168 -6.50 -0.40 8.75
N ARG A 169 -5.67 -0.14 7.71
CA ARG A 169 -5.42 1.24 7.22
C ARG A 169 -6.69 1.94 6.78
N ILE A 170 -7.53 1.26 6.01
CA ILE A 170 -8.78 1.83 5.53
C ILE A 170 -9.76 2.07 6.69
N SER A 171 -9.83 1.14 7.65
CA SER A 171 -10.72 1.25 8.81
C SER A 171 -10.28 2.35 9.79
N LEU A 172 -8.97 2.53 10.01
CA LEU A 172 -8.43 3.61 10.83
C LEU A 172 -8.76 4.98 10.23
N LEU A 173 -8.54 5.14 8.93
CA LEU A 173 -8.85 6.38 8.24
C LEU A 173 -10.35 6.66 8.18
N ALA A 174 -11.19 5.62 8.04
CA ALA A 174 -12.65 5.76 8.13
C ALA A 174 -13.11 6.20 9.52
N ARG A 175 -12.46 5.71 10.59
CA ARG A 175 -12.86 5.97 11.97
C ARG A 175 -12.28 7.27 12.53
N TYR A 176 -11.00 7.52 12.29
CA TYR A 176 -10.24 8.60 12.94
C TYR A 176 -9.72 9.66 11.96
N GLY A 177 -9.57 9.34 10.68
CA GLY A 177 -8.81 10.19 9.77
C GLY A 177 -7.31 10.12 10.05
N GLY A 178 -6.62 11.23 9.78
CA GLY A 178 -5.16 11.31 9.92
C GLY A 178 -4.42 10.74 8.72
N VAL A 179 -3.20 10.28 8.91
CA VAL A 179 -2.32 9.79 7.84
C VAL A 179 -1.78 8.40 8.16
N TRP A 180 -1.98 7.45 7.26
CA TRP A 180 -1.31 6.15 7.28
C TRP A 180 -0.04 6.22 6.44
N LEU A 181 1.07 5.79 7.02
CA LEU A 181 2.34 5.55 6.33
C LEU A 181 2.80 4.12 6.62
N ASP A 182 3.11 3.36 5.58
CA ASP A 182 3.78 2.08 5.79
C ASP A 182 5.09 2.28 6.57
N SER A 183 5.43 1.34 7.45
CA SER A 183 6.62 1.38 8.33
C SER A 183 7.97 1.43 7.60
N THR A 184 7.98 1.34 6.29
CA THR A 184 9.18 1.46 5.45
C THR A 184 9.30 2.80 4.73
N PHE A 185 8.55 3.82 5.16
CA PHE A 185 8.79 5.18 4.71
C PHE A 185 9.93 5.82 5.48
N PHE A 186 10.95 6.26 4.77
CA PHE A 186 11.99 7.12 5.29
C PHE A 186 11.63 8.57 5.03
N CYS A 187 11.53 9.37 6.10
CA CYS A 187 11.11 10.75 6.06
C CYS A 187 12.29 11.70 6.21
N THR A 188 12.35 12.77 5.44
CA THR A 188 13.43 13.77 5.44
C THR A 188 12.96 15.20 5.60
N GLY A 189 11.68 15.41 5.87
CA GLY A 189 11.11 16.76 6.01
C GLY A 189 9.69 16.75 6.58
N ASP A 190 9.11 17.92 6.69
CA ASP A 190 7.81 18.17 7.31
C ASP A 190 6.68 17.31 6.70
N LEU A 191 5.87 16.72 7.57
CA LEU A 191 4.71 15.91 7.22
C LEU A 191 3.39 16.69 7.24
N GLU A 192 3.39 17.95 7.65
CA GLU A 192 2.20 18.81 7.67
C GLU A 192 1.47 18.85 6.30
N PRO A 193 2.15 18.86 5.14
CA PRO A 193 1.47 18.82 3.84
C PRO A 193 0.56 17.60 3.64
N CYS A 194 0.80 16.49 4.34
CA CYS A 194 -0.03 15.29 4.25
C CYS A 194 -1.42 15.48 4.87
N PHE A 195 -1.61 16.50 5.72
CA PHE A 195 -2.85 16.79 6.44
C PHE A 195 -3.66 17.93 5.82
N ARG A 196 -3.09 18.67 4.85
CA ARG A 196 -3.71 19.89 4.31
C ARG A 196 -4.67 19.65 3.16
N THR A 197 -4.75 18.44 2.65
CA THR A 197 -5.65 18.08 1.55
C THR A 197 -6.80 17.22 2.06
N PRO A 198 -7.98 17.29 1.44
CA PRO A 198 -9.12 16.44 1.78
C PRO A 198 -8.77 14.97 1.88
N ILE A 199 -8.06 14.47 0.86
CA ILE A 199 -7.39 13.19 0.83
C ILE A 199 -5.95 13.42 0.36
N TRP A 200 -5.02 12.71 0.98
CA TRP A 200 -3.62 12.68 0.60
C TRP A 200 -3.16 11.27 0.26
N SER A 201 -2.26 11.18 -0.69
CA SER A 201 -1.52 9.95 -1.04
C SER A 201 -0.30 10.36 -1.84
N ILE A 202 0.70 9.49 -1.94
CA ILE A 202 1.77 9.64 -2.94
C ILE A 202 1.13 9.61 -4.32
N LYS A 203 1.32 10.68 -5.10
CA LYS A 203 0.83 10.83 -6.48
C LYS A 203 1.95 11.31 -7.38
N ARG A 204 2.25 10.52 -8.40
CA ARG A 204 3.39 10.74 -9.29
C ARG A 204 2.99 10.58 -10.75
N PRO A 205 3.41 11.50 -11.64
CA PRO A 205 3.19 11.36 -13.08
C PRO A 205 4.03 10.24 -13.68
N ASP A 206 5.20 9.94 -13.08
CA ASP A 206 6.15 8.91 -13.50
C ASP A 206 6.00 7.66 -12.61
N TYR A 207 5.25 6.70 -13.13
CA TYR A 207 4.90 5.48 -12.45
C TYR A 207 5.25 4.26 -13.31
N ARG A 208 5.47 3.13 -12.63
CA ARG A 208 5.54 1.83 -13.32
C ARG A 208 4.14 1.32 -13.61
N HIS A 209 3.97 0.68 -14.76
CA HIS A 209 2.65 0.17 -15.19
C HIS A 209 2.16 -1.06 -14.39
N VAL A 210 2.93 -1.53 -13.41
CA VAL A 210 2.42 -2.42 -12.35
C VAL A 210 1.39 -1.70 -11.46
N SER A 211 1.45 -0.37 -11.39
CA SER A 211 0.49 0.45 -10.64
C SER A 211 -0.88 0.44 -11.32
N VAL A 212 -1.88 -0.11 -10.64
CA VAL A 212 -3.27 -0.14 -11.09
C VAL A 212 -3.85 1.27 -11.17
N SER A 213 -3.43 2.16 -10.26
CA SER A 213 -3.87 3.55 -10.18
C SER A 213 -3.25 4.45 -11.24
N CYS A 214 -2.32 3.95 -12.07
CA CYS A 214 -1.54 4.77 -13.00
C CYS A 214 -0.89 5.99 -12.32
N GLY A 215 -0.36 5.80 -11.10
CA GLY A 215 0.30 6.83 -10.31
C GLY A 215 -0.61 7.82 -9.61
N GLU A 216 -1.94 7.71 -9.76
CA GLU A 216 -2.90 8.64 -9.14
C GLU A 216 -2.94 8.54 -7.61
N PHE A 217 -2.60 7.38 -7.06
CA PHE A 217 -2.45 7.14 -5.62
C PHE A 217 -1.52 5.95 -5.37
N ALA A 218 -1.09 5.82 -4.12
CA ALA A 218 -0.33 4.67 -3.63
C ALA A 218 -0.97 4.15 -2.34
N ASN A 219 -1.46 2.92 -2.34
CA ASN A 219 -2.22 2.34 -1.22
C ASN A 219 -1.43 2.24 0.09
N TYR A 220 -0.10 2.28 0.02
CA TYR A 220 0.80 2.25 1.17
C TYR A 220 0.95 3.62 1.88
N SER A 221 0.25 4.67 1.38
CA SER A 221 0.26 6.02 1.93
C SER A 221 -1.08 6.69 1.67
N PHE A 222 -1.88 6.82 2.71
CA PHE A 222 -3.15 7.54 2.65
C PHE A 222 -3.30 8.49 3.81
N GLY A 223 -3.92 9.64 3.54
CA GLY A 223 -4.38 10.54 4.57
C GLY A 223 -5.77 11.05 4.27
N CYS A 224 -6.52 11.42 5.29
CA CYS A 224 -7.75 12.18 5.11
C CYS A 224 -8.03 13.08 6.31
N THR A 225 -8.62 14.25 6.03
CA THR A 225 -9.18 15.10 7.07
C THR A 225 -10.46 14.47 7.66
N SER A 226 -10.85 14.94 8.84
CA SER A 226 -12.04 14.45 9.55
C SER A 226 -13.31 14.49 8.72
N GLU A 227 -13.45 15.47 7.83
CA GLU A 227 -14.63 15.63 6.95
C GLU A 227 -14.69 14.58 5.83
N TYR A 228 -13.54 14.02 5.44
CA TYR A 228 -13.43 13.09 4.33
C TYR A 228 -13.34 11.61 4.76
N ARG A 229 -13.50 11.32 6.06
CA ARG A 229 -13.54 9.94 6.60
C ARG A 229 -14.60 9.06 5.91
N LYS A 230 -15.68 9.67 5.42
CA LYS A 230 -16.74 8.97 4.68
C LYS A 230 -16.21 8.28 3.41
N VAL A 231 -15.23 8.86 2.75
CA VAL A 231 -14.58 8.25 1.57
C VAL A 231 -13.96 6.92 1.95
N PHE A 232 -13.21 6.88 3.05
CA PHE A 232 -12.59 5.65 3.55
C PHE A 232 -13.61 4.66 4.11
N ALA A 233 -14.74 5.13 4.67
CA ALA A 233 -15.84 4.25 5.05
C ALA A 233 -16.45 3.55 3.83
N ILE A 234 -16.61 4.24 2.70
CA ILE A 234 -17.03 3.63 1.44
C ILE A 234 -16.01 2.58 0.97
N LEU A 235 -14.71 2.90 0.97
CA LEU A 235 -13.67 1.96 0.58
C LEU A 235 -13.62 0.72 1.49
N ARG A 236 -13.87 0.91 2.80
CA ARG A 236 -13.98 -0.19 3.77
C ARG A 236 -15.09 -1.16 3.40
N GLU A 237 -16.25 -0.67 2.98
CA GLU A 237 -17.37 -1.52 2.58
C GLU A 237 -17.02 -2.38 1.35
N TYR A 238 -16.35 -1.84 0.34
CA TYR A 238 -15.87 -2.64 -0.79
C TYR A 238 -14.90 -3.76 -0.35
N LEU A 239 -14.01 -3.47 0.60
CA LEU A 239 -13.11 -4.48 1.16
C LEU A 239 -13.87 -5.55 1.95
N LEU A 240 -14.87 -5.16 2.75
CA LEU A 240 -15.70 -6.09 3.50
C LEU A 240 -16.53 -6.96 2.56
N ASP A 241 -17.13 -6.36 1.50
CA ASP A 241 -17.86 -7.11 0.48
C ASP A 241 -16.95 -8.12 -0.24
N TYR A 242 -15.72 -7.72 -0.55
CA TYR A 242 -14.73 -8.64 -1.11
C TYR A 242 -14.49 -9.84 -0.19
N TRP A 243 -14.16 -9.60 1.06
CA TRP A 243 -13.85 -10.68 2.01
C TRP A 243 -15.08 -11.49 2.46
N LYS A 244 -16.29 -10.98 2.29
CA LYS A 244 -17.51 -11.80 2.43
C LYS A 244 -17.63 -12.81 1.31
N GLN A 245 -17.28 -12.41 0.09
CA GLN A 245 -17.48 -13.20 -1.13
C GLN A 245 -16.35 -14.21 -1.38
N TYR A 246 -15.10 -13.86 -0.99
CA TYR A 246 -13.91 -14.66 -1.30
C TYR A 246 -13.17 -15.14 -0.05
N ASP A 247 -12.64 -16.36 -0.15
CA ASP A 247 -11.70 -16.96 0.82
C ASP A 247 -10.26 -17.00 0.27
N TYR A 248 -9.96 -16.25 -0.78
CA TYR A 248 -8.65 -16.18 -1.43
C TYR A 248 -8.51 -14.86 -2.19
N MET A 249 -7.29 -14.55 -2.59
CA MET A 249 -7.03 -13.38 -3.42
C MET A 249 -7.23 -13.67 -4.90
N ILE A 250 -8.08 -12.89 -5.56
CA ILE A 250 -8.19 -12.87 -7.02
C ILE A 250 -6.92 -12.29 -7.65
N ASP A 251 -6.40 -11.22 -7.06
CA ASP A 251 -5.15 -10.58 -7.45
C ASP A 251 -4.47 -9.94 -6.24
N TYR A 252 -3.15 -9.92 -6.20
CA TYR A 252 -2.39 -9.27 -5.11
C TYR A 252 -2.72 -7.77 -4.97
N LEU A 253 -3.06 -7.11 -6.08
CA LEU A 253 -3.41 -5.68 -6.12
C LEU A 253 -4.92 -5.43 -5.99
N PHE A 254 -5.68 -6.37 -5.40
CA PHE A 254 -7.13 -6.26 -5.35
C PHE A 254 -7.63 -4.99 -4.65
N LEU A 255 -6.94 -4.51 -3.63
CA LEU A 255 -7.28 -3.24 -2.96
C LEU A 255 -7.24 -2.07 -3.96
N ASP A 256 -6.20 -1.98 -4.79
CA ASP A 256 -6.09 -0.91 -5.78
C ASP A 256 -7.23 -0.99 -6.82
N TYR A 257 -7.60 -2.21 -7.25
CA TYR A 257 -8.75 -2.39 -8.15
C TYR A 257 -10.07 -1.99 -7.49
N LEU A 258 -10.28 -2.31 -6.21
CA LEU A 258 -11.46 -1.88 -5.47
C LEU A 258 -11.53 -0.36 -5.33
N ILE A 259 -10.39 0.30 -5.08
CA ILE A 259 -10.33 1.77 -5.03
C ILE A 259 -10.66 2.37 -6.40
N VAL A 260 -10.07 1.85 -7.48
CA VAL A 260 -10.39 2.30 -8.85
C VAL A 260 -11.87 2.09 -9.17
N LEU A 261 -12.45 0.97 -8.75
CA LEU A 261 -13.88 0.69 -8.90
C LEU A 261 -14.73 1.69 -8.10
N ALA A 262 -14.41 1.91 -6.83
CA ALA A 262 -15.12 2.86 -5.97
C ALA A 262 -15.11 4.27 -6.55
N ARG A 263 -13.99 4.73 -7.10
CA ARG A 263 -13.88 6.02 -7.81
C ARG A 263 -14.81 6.08 -9.02
N LYS A 264 -14.88 5.01 -9.81
CA LYS A 264 -15.76 4.96 -10.99
C LYS A 264 -17.24 4.94 -10.64
N GLN A 265 -17.61 4.32 -9.53
CA GLN A 265 -18.99 4.14 -9.12
C GLN A 265 -19.50 5.24 -8.19
N ASN A 266 -18.61 5.99 -7.52
CA ASN A 266 -19.00 7.00 -6.53
C ASN A 266 -18.30 8.34 -6.82
N SER A 267 -19.05 9.31 -7.30
CA SER A 267 -18.54 10.63 -7.66
C SER A 267 -17.87 11.36 -6.48
N CYS A 268 -18.37 11.18 -5.25
CA CYS A 268 -17.77 11.79 -4.06
C CYS A 268 -16.36 11.20 -3.77
N VAL A 269 -16.15 9.92 -4.04
CA VAL A 269 -14.84 9.28 -3.92
C VAL A 269 -13.90 9.82 -5.00
N ASP A 270 -14.35 9.83 -6.27
CA ASP A 270 -13.51 10.30 -7.37
C ASP A 270 -13.11 11.77 -7.24
N GLN A 271 -14.06 12.65 -6.88
CA GLN A 271 -13.77 14.07 -6.64
C GLN A 271 -12.78 14.30 -5.50
N ALA A 272 -12.81 13.46 -4.45
CA ALA A 272 -11.85 13.56 -3.36
C ALA A 272 -10.44 13.15 -3.81
N PHE A 273 -10.31 12.04 -4.54
CA PHE A 273 -9.02 11.58 -5.08
C PHE A 273 -8.46 12.53 -6.15
N ALA A 274 -9.31 13.16 -6.97
CA ALA A 274 -8.88 14.14 -7.97
C ALA A 274 -8.16 15.35 -7.38
N LYS A 275 -8.43 15.68 -6.11
CA LYS A 275 -7.80 16.80 -5.39
C LYS A 275 -6.40 16.50 -4.86
N ILE A 276 -5.93 15.26 -4.93
CA ILE A 276 -4.57 14.89 -4.49
C ILE A 276 -3.56 15.58 -5.41
N PRO A 277 -2.68 16.45 -4.90
CA PRO A 277 -1.65 17.09 -5.71
C PRO A 277 -0.53 16.09 -6.02
N SER A 278 0.18 16.28 -7.14
CA SER A 278 1.43 15.55 -7.40
C SER A 278 2.46 15.90 -6.31
N ASN A 279 3.12 14.87 -5.79
CA ASN A 279 4.06 15.01 -4.69
C ASN A 279 5.10 13.89 -4.69
N ASN A 280 6.20 14.10 -3.98
CA ASN A 280 7.23 13.09 -3.73
C ASN A 280 7.67 12.35 -5.01
N LYS A 281 8.08 13.11 -6.04
CA LYS A 281 8.44 12.58 -7.36
C LYS A 281 9.53 11.49 -7.29
N ASN A 282 10.46 11.60 -6.35
CA ASN A 282 11.59 10.69 -6.17
C ASN A 282 11.32 9.62 -5.09
N CYS A 283 10.06 9.36 -4.74
CA CYS A 283 9.67 8.45 -3.64
C CYS A 283 10.35 7.07 -3.71
N ASP A 284 10.58 6.51 -4.89
CA ASP A 284 11.21 5.19 -5.07
C ASP A 284 12.70 5.27 -5.41
N GLU A 285 13.27 6.48 -5.58
CA GLU A 285 14.63 6.63 -6.12
C GLU A 285 15.70 6.30 -5.08
N LEU A 286 15.49 6.65 -3.80
CA LEU A 286 16.45 6.31 -2.74
C LEU A 286 16.68 4.80 -2.64
N LEU A 287 15.63 3.98 -2.84
CA LEU A 287 15.77 2.52 -2.82
C LEU A 287 16.76 2.01 -3.87
N LYS A 288 16.82 2.64 -5.04
CA LYS A 288 17.70 2.23 -6.14
C LYS A 288 19.17 2.47 -5.83
N VAL A 289 19.47 3.47 -5.01
CA VAL A 289 20.83 3.87 -4.66
C VAL A 289 21.24 3.49 -3.22
N LEU A 290 20.37 2.82 -2.49
CA LEU A 290 20.55 2.57 -1.05
C LEU A 290 21.88 1.84 -0.72
N GLY A 291 22.33 0.94 -1.60
CA GLY A 291 23.60 0.23 -1.49
C GLY A 291 24.80 0.86 -2.23
N ILE A 292 24.65 2.07 -2.76
CA ILE A 292 25.71 2.79 -3.47
C ILE A 292 26.44 3.73 -2.50
N VAL A 293 27.73 4.00 -2.76
CA VAL A 293 28.51 4.98 -1.96
C VAL A 293 27.81 6.33 -1.97
N TYR A 294 27.66 6.90 -0.78
CA TYR A 294 26.94 8.17 -0.60
C TYR A 294 27.62 9.33 -1.34
N ASN A 295 26.83 10.15 -1.98
CA ASN A 295 27.19 11.42 -2.58
C ASN A 295 26.22 12.50 -2.10
N SER A 296 26.76 13.63 -1.59
CA SER A 296 25.95 14.71 -1.01
C SER A 296 25.14 15.48 -2.06
N GLU A 297 25.67 15.69 -3.25
CA GLU A 297 24.97 16.39 -4.33
C GLU A 297 23.79 15.54 -4.85
N ASP A 298 24.02 14.25 -5.08
CA ASP A 298 22.94 13.31 -5.47
C ASP A 298 21.86 13.22 -4.38
N TRP A 299 22.26 13.30 -3.11
CA TRP A 299 21.31 13.29 -2.00
C TRP A 299 20.42 14.54 -2.00
N GLU A 300 20.96 15.74 -2.24
CA GLU A 300 20.16 16.96 -2.36
C GLU A 300 19.20 16.87 -3.57
N ASN A 301 19.67 16.34 -4.70
CA ASN A 301 18.84 16.12 -5.87
C ASN A 301 17.69 15.13 -5.60
N LEU A 302 17.95 14.05 -4.84
CA LEU A 302 16.92 13.09 -4.44
C LEU A 302 15.82 13.74 -3.58
N LYS A 303 16.18 14.66 -2.68
CA LYS A 303 15.24 15.36 -1.81
C LYS A 303 14.43 16.44 -2.54
N GLU A 304 14.80 16.79 -3.77
CA GLU A 304 14.06 17.82 -4.50
C GLU A 304 12.58 17.45 -4.64
N ASN A 305 11.69 18.26 -4.03
CA ASN A 305 10.24 18.03 -3.98
C ASN A 305 9.86 16.62 -3.46
N THR A 306 10.71 16.05 -2.58
CA THR A 306 10.50 14.72 -2.01
C THR A 306 10.94 14.68 -0.56
N THR A 307 10.00 14.40 0.33
CA THR A 307 10.23 14.24 1.77
C THR A 307 10.00 12.81 2.25
N LEU A 308 9.35 11.97 1.44
CA LEU A 308 9.00 10.60 1.77
C LEU A 308 9.57 9.63 0.72
N PHE A 309 10.41 8.72 1.17
CA PHE A 309 11.03 7.68 0.34
C PHE A 309 10.52 6.31 0.76
N LYS A 310 9.97 5.54 -0.19
CA LYS A 310 9.51 4.16 0.02
C LYS A 310 10.69 3.20 -0.08
N LEU A 311 10.99 2.52 1.02
CA LEU A 311 12.08 1.55 1.10
C LEU A 311 11.54 0.12 1.24
N THR A 312 12.47 -0.85 1.36
CA THR A 312 12.17 -2.25 1.65
C THR A 312 13.15 -2.80 2.68
N TRP A 313 12.66 -3.71 3.52
CA TRP A 313 13.47 -4.48 4.47
C TRP A 313 13.84 -5.87 3.93
N LYS A 314 13.34 -6.22 2.73
CA LYS A 314 13.49 -7.57 2.15
C LYS A 314 14.77 -7.76 1.35
N THR A 315 15.54 -6.68 1.15
CA THR A 315 16.78 -6.68 0.38
C THR A 315 17.91 -6.25 1.29
N ASP A 316 18.97 -7.03 1.30
CA ASP A 316 20.21 -6.68 2.01
C ASP A 316 21.07 -5.77 1.13
N PHE A 317 21.50 -4.66 1.69
CA PHE A 317 22.40 -3.70 1.07
C PHE A 317 23.67 -3.56 1.91
N GLN A 318 24.79 -3.31 1.24
CA GLN A 318 26.05 -3.01 1.93
C GLN A 318 25.97 -1.65 2.62
N LYS A 319 26.50 -1.56 3.85
CA LYS A 319 26.60 -0.31 4.61
C LYS A 319 27.87 0.48 4.27
N VAL A 320 28.91 -0.20 3.83
CA VAL A 320 30.22 0.37 3.49
C VAL A 320 30.75 -0.34 2.25
N ILE A 321 31.35 0.40 1.32
CA ILE A 321 32.07 -0.08 0.14
C ILE A 321 33.42 0.64 0.11
N ASP A 322 34.53 -0.10 0.05
CA ASP A 322 35.89 0.42 -0.01
C ASP A 322 36.18 1.51 1.08
N GLY A 323 35.70 1.25 2.30
CA GLY A 323 35.86 2.16 3.44
C GLY A 323 34.95 3.40 3.42
N LYS A 324 34.09 3.57 2.42
CA LYS A 324 33.15 4.69 2.29
C LYS A 324 31.73 4.25 2.63
N SER A 325 31.00 5.06 3.41
CA SER A 325 29.59 4.79 3.72
C SER A 325 28.72 4.85 2.49
N THR A 326 27.78 3.89 2.38
CA THR A 326 26.69 3.91 1.40
C THR A 326 25.53 4.80 1.90
N TYR A 327 24.49 5.00 1.07
CA TYR A 327 23.27 5.65 1.54
C TYR A 327 22.65 4.89 2.71
N LEU A 328 22.63 3.55 2.69
CA LEU A 328 22.16 2.77 3.83
C LEU A 328 23.04 3.01 5.07
N GLY A 329 24.36 3.03 4.92
CA GLY A 329 25.29 3.32 6.03
C GLY A 329 25.00 4.66 6.68
N LYS A 330 24.87 5.71 5.90
CA LYS A 330 24.51 7.07 6.34
C LYS A 330 23.13 7.13 7.02
N MET A 331 22.12 6.48 6.40
CA MET A 331 20.77 6.40 6.93
C MET A 331 20.75 5.72 8.32
N LEU A 332 21.39 4.57 8.46
CA LEU A 332 21.47 3.84 9.73
C LEU A 332 22.28 4.58 10.78
N GLY A 333 23.30 5.34 10.38
CA GLY A 333 24.06 6.25 11.24
C GLY A 333 23.27 7.47 11.72
N GLY A 334 22.09 7.74 11.14
CA GLY A 334 21.27 8.92 11.48
C GLY A 334 21.75 10.21 10.83
N GLU A 335 22.57 10.13 9.78
CA GLU A 335 23.17 11.29 9.10
C GLU A 335 22.30 11.84 7.95
N LEU A 336 21.23 11.11 7.55
CA LEU A 336 20.33 11.53 6.47
C LEU A 336 19.03 12.20 6.94
N PHE A 337 18.82 12.32 8.26
CA PHE A 337 17.62 12.95 8.83
C PHE A 337 17.88 13.58 10.19
#